data_f034429ac66fa9ebba92a66714dda22d
#
_entry.id   f034429ac66fa9ebba92a66714dda22d
#
_cell.length_a   1.000
_cell.length_b   1.000
_cell.length_c   1.000
_cell.angle_alpha   90.00
_cell.angle_beta   90.00
_cell.angle_gamma   90.00
#
_symmetry.space_group_name_H-M   'P 1'
#
loop_
_entity.id
_entity.type
_entity.pdbx_description
1 polymer ?
#
loop_
_entity_poly.entity_id
_entity_poly.type
_entity_poly.pdbx_seq_one_letter_code
_entity_poly.pdbx_strand_id
1 'polypeptide(L)'
;MYYSAGTYEAFAHPEKPKDVDKKSAYIIGTGLAGLTAAFYLVRDGQMKGEHIHLLEKLELAGGSCDGRKDITKGFYMRGGREMDNHFEVMWDTFRDVPSIETPGVSVLDEYYWLNKHDPNYSLCRATVNCGKDAHTDKKFELDKESAMALSKLFLTPEKDLEDKKISEVLPDSFWSTNFWLYWQTMFAFQRWSSALEMKRYLCRYVHHIDGLPDFSALRFTKYNQYESMILPLVKYLEAHGVRIEYGMDVKNVIIKDDGGRKIAKQIVYIKDGKQQTIDLIEDDLVFITNGCCTDTSCYGDQTHAPDLSGVKNGFGESWDMWKAIAAQAKNGEYGNPDKFCCDVDATNWMSATVATSDDEIIRYIMNICKRDPRMGKVTTGGIVTVKDSTENWYLSWTINRQPQFKSQDKNMVLVWLYSLNTNKEGNYVKKAMRDCTGEEICREWLYHIGVPTEKINALAKNSCNTTTLSLIHI
;
A
#
# COMPACT_ATOMS: atom_id res chain seq x y z
N MET A 1 -18.73 9.69 -4.93
CA MET A 1 -18.92 11.06 -4.38
C MET A 1 -18.64 10.99 -2.89
N TYR A 2 -17.83 11.87 -2.39
CA TYR A 2 -17.50 11.91 -0.97
C TYR A 2 -18.59 12.69 -0.22
N TYR A 3 -19.23 12.07 0.76
CA TYR A 3 -20.18 12.73 1.63
C TYR A 3 -19.59 12.88 3.02
N SER A 4 -19.56 14.10 3.53
CA SER A 4 -19.27 14.35 4.93
C SER A 4 -20.59 14.61 5.65
N ALA A 5 -20.86 13.84 6.68
CA ALA A 5 -21.96 14.09 7.61
C ALA A 5 -21.52 14.93 8.82
N GLY A 6 -20.26 15.38 8.84
CA GLY A 6 -19.71 16.19 9.91
C GLY A 6 -20.36 17.57 9.98
N THR A 7 -20.38 18.14 11.18
CA THR A 7 -20.79 19.53 11.41
C THR A 7 -19.59 20.38 11.76
N TYR A 8 -19.59 21.62 11.35
CA TYR A 8 -18.55 22.59 11.68
C TYR A 8 -18.34 22.71 13.20
N GLU A 9 -19.41 22.76 13.95
CA GLU A 9 -19.40 22.86 15.41
C GLU A 9 -18.67 21.68 16.05
N ALA A 10 -19.03 20.45 15.66
CA ALA A 10 -18.42 19.24 16.17
C ALA A 10 -16.92 19.11 15.78
N PHE A 11 -16.54 19.66 14.63
CA PHE A 11 -15.14 19.68 14.20
C PHE A 11 -14.32 20.73 14.96
N ALA A 12 -14.86 21.94 15.10
CA ALA A 12 -14.16 23.06 15.74
C ALA A 12 -14.06 22.89 17.27
N HIS A 13 -15.12 22.39 17.89
CA HIS A 13 -15.25 22.22 19.34
C HIS A 13 -15.92 20.89 19.67
N PRO A 14 -15.20 19.75 19.56
CA PRO A 14 -15.77 18.46 19.83
C PRO A 14 -16.18 18.35 21.30
N GLU A 15 -17.47 18.08 21.53
CA GLU A 15 -18.00 17.85 22.86
C GLU A 15 -17.93 16.37 23.21
N LYS A 16 -17.67 16.07 24.49
CA LYS A 16 -17.67 14.69 24.98
C LYS A 16 -19.07 14.08 24.80
N PRO A 17 -19.20 12.98 24.00
CA PRO A 17 -20.50 12.35 23.81
C PRO A 17 -21.07 11.83 25.12
N LYS A 18 -22.40 11.98 25.30
CA LYS A 18 -23.12 11.46 26.44
C LYS A 18 -22.89 9.94 26.53
N ASP A 19 -22.65 9.46 27.74
CA ASP A 19 -22.46 8.03 28.03
C ASP A 19 -21.26 7.35 27.33
N VAL A 20 -20.30 8.10 26.79
CA VAL A 20 -19.11 7.54 26.15
C VAL A 20 -18.28 6.66 27.10
N ASP A 21 -18.27 7.00 28.38
CA ASP A 21 -17.54 6.22 29.41
C ASP A 21 -18.22 4.89 29.79
N LYS A 22 -19.43 4.62 29.28
CA LYS A 22 -20.19 3.39 29.57
C LYS A 22 -20.02 2.32 28.51
N LYS A 23 -19.35 2.62 27.42
CA LYS A 23 -19.15 1.75 26.27
C LYS A 23 -17.67 1.53 25.97
N SER A 24 -17.37 0.45 25.28
CA SER A 24 -16.05 0.17 24.73
C SER A 24 -16.05 0.22 23.22
N ALA A 25 -14.87 0.44 22.64
CA ALA A 25 -14.65 0.37 21.21
C ALA A 25 -13.65 -0.77 20.91
N TYR A 26 -14.05 -1.67 20.03
CA TYR A 26 -13.24 -2.77 19.56
C TYR A 26 -12.90 -2.53 18.09
N ILE A 27 -11.61 -2.44 17.79
CA ILE A 27 -11.12 -2.11 16.44
C ILE A 27 -10.33 -3.31 15.94
N ILE A 28 -10.82 -3.95 14.88
CA ILE A 28 -10.22 -5.13 14.29
C ILE A 28 -9.25 -4.70 13.20
N GLY A 29 -7.95 -4.94 13.43
CA GLY A 29 -6.85 -4.52 12.59
C GLY A 29 -6.22 -3.20 13.05
N THR A 30 -4.88 -3.17 13.06
CA THR A 30 -4.06 -2.00 13.45
C THR A 30 -3.35 -1.37 12.25
N GLY A 31 -3.95 -1.48 11.07
CA GLY A 31 -3.56 -0.66 9.92
C GLY A 31 -3.85 0.82 10.16
N LEU A 32 -3.44 1.67 9.22
CA LEU A 32 -3.62 3.12 9.34
C LEU A 32 -5.07 3.52 9.67
N ALA A 33 -6.05 2.86 9.07
CA ALA A 33 -7.48 3.13 9.33
C ALA A 33 -7.88 2.81 10.77
N GLY A 34 -7.46 1.65 11.30
CA GLY A 34 -7.77 1.25 12.69
C GLY A 34 -7.10 2.17 13.72
N LEU A 35 -5.83 2.47 13.53
CA LEU A 35 -5.08 3.39 14.41
C LEU A 35 -5.68 4.81 14.37
N THR A 36 -6.09 5.29 13.18
CA THR A 36 -6.73 6.61 13.04
C THR A 36 -8.12 6.63 13.69
N ALA A 37 -8.90 5.53 13.58
CA ALA A 37 -10.17 5.43 14.30
C ALA A 37 -9.97 5.53 15.82
N ALA A 38 -8.98 4.82 16.37
CA ALA A 38 -8.63 4.93 17.79
C ALA A 38 -8.20 6.36 18.16
N PHE A 39 -7.40 7.00 17.30
CA PHE A 39 -6.98 8.39 17.51
C PHE A 39 -8.17 9.36 17.62
N TYR A 40 -9.14 9.28 16.73
CA TYR A 40 -10.34 10.13 16.78
C TYR A 40 -11.25 9.81 17.95
N LEU A 41 -11.34 8.54 18.37
CA LEU A 41 -12.07 8.18 19.59
C LEU A 41 -11.43 8.80 20.83
N VAL A 42 -10.11 8.85 20.93
CA VAL A 42 -9.38 9.52 22.02
C VAL A 42 -9.54 11.04 21.94
N ARG A 43 -9.16 11.65 20.80
CA ARG A 43 -9.06 13.11 20.67
C ARG A 43 -10.43 13.79 20.62
N ASP A 44 -11.30 13.34 19.72
CA ASP A 44 -12.58 14.00 19.44
C ASP A 44 -13.74 13.35 20.19
N GLY A 45 -13.77 12.02 20.22
CA GLY A 45 -14.76 11.25 20.99
C GLY A 45 -14.56 11.34 22.49
N GLN A 46 -13.38 11.78 22.95
CA GLN A 46 -13.02 11.90 24.38
C GLN A 46 -13.30 10.60 25.17
N MET A 47 -13.19 9.47 24.47
CA MET A 47 -13.27 8.15 25.07
C MET A 47 -11.98 7.83 25.83
N LYS A 48 -12.11 7.27 27.02
CA LYS A 48 -10.90 6.83 27.78
C LYS A 48 -10.18 5.72 27.01
N GLY A 49 -8.86 5.80 26.93
CA GLY A 49 -8.08 4.82 26.19
C GLY A 49 -8.23 3.39 26.70
N GLU A 50 -8.47 3.20 28.02
CA GLU A 50 -8.74 1.88 28.62
C GLU A 50 -10.00 1.18 28.06
N HIS A 51 -10.91 1.94 27.43
CA HIS A 51 -12.11 1.45 26.75
C HIS A 51 -11.92 1.23 25.25
N ILE A 52 -10.71 1.47 24.71
CA ILE A 52 -10.40 1.31 23.29
C ILE A 52 -9.46 0.14 23.12
N HIS A 53 -9.92 -0.90 22.45
CA HIS A 53 -9.21 -2.16 22.22
C HIS A 53 -8.90 -2.34 20.75
N LEU A 54 -7.64 -2.34 20.37
CA LEU A 54 -7.18 -2.65 19.03
C LEU A 54 -6.77 -4.14 18.98
N LEU A 55 -7.43 -4.92 18.12
CA LEU A 55 -7.22 -6.35 17.99
C LEU A 55 -6.37 -6.60 16.73
N GLU A 56 -5.11 -7.01 16.92
CA GLU A 56 -4.15 -7.26 15.84
C GLU A 56 -3.75 -8.73 15.80
N LYS A 57 -3.82 -9.31 14.62
CA LYS A 57 -3.40 -10.70 14.39
C LYS A 57 -1.88 -10.85 14.44
N LEU A 58 -1.15 -9.93 13.85
CA LEU A 58 0.31 -9.98 13.73
C LEU A 58 0.99 -9.48 15.00
N GLU A 59 2.30 -9.63 15.05
CA GLU A 59 3.14 -9.13 16.16
C GLU A 59 3.53 -7.64 15.99
N LEU A 60 3.19 -7.05 14.86
CA LEU A 60 3.54 -5.69 14.49
C LEU A 60 2.31 -4.95 13.97
N ALA A 61 2.04 -3.77 14.53
CA ALA A 61 1.02 -2.87 14.03
C ALA A 61 1.40 -2.25 12.68
N GLY A 62 0.41 -1.69 11.96
CA GLY A 62 0.63 -0.91 10.76
C GLY A 62 0.04 -1.50 9.48
N GLY A 63 -0.41 -2.74 9.49
CA GLY A 63 -1.01 -3.39 8.33
C GLY A 63 -0.09 -3.31 7.10
N SER A 64 -0.55 -2.71 6.01
CA SER A 64 0.26 -2.55 4.79
C SER A 64 1.38 -1.50 4.92
N CYS A 65 1.40 -0.68 5.96
CA CYS A 65 2.44 0.32 6.25
C CYS A 65 3.51 -0.19 7.21
N ASP A 66 3.62 -1.48 7.44
CA ASP A 66 4.68 -2.04 8.27
C ASP A 66 6.05 -1.88 7.62
N GLY A 67 7.07 -1.73 8.47
CA GLY A 67 8.48 -1.69 8.08
C GLY A 67 9.14 -3.02 8.42
N ARG A 68 8.75 -4.10 7.73
CA ARG A 68 9.22 -5.45 8.05
C ARG A 68 10.67 -5.66 7.68
N LYS A 69 11.41 -6.29 8.57
CA LYS A 69 12.76 -6.80 8.32
C LYS A 69 12.93 -8.14 9.01
N ASP A 70 13.80 -8.95 8.47
CA ASP A 70 14.27 -10.18 9.08
C ASP A 70 15.79 -10.08 9.19
N ILE A 71 16.34 -10.29 10.39
CA ILE A 71 17.78 -10.11 10.64
C ILE A 71 18.64 -11.07 9.80
N THR A 72 18.08 -12.19 9.40
CA THR A 72 18.79 -13.23 8.61
C THR A 72 18.52 -13.14 7.11
N LYS A 73 17.39 -12.55 6.70
CA LYS A 73 16.92 -12.54 5.31
C LYS A 73 16.99 -11.17 4.65
N GLY A 74 16.93 -10.10 5.41
CA GLY A 74 17.03 -8.73 4.91
C GLY A 74 15.79 -7.88 5.13
N PHE A 75 15.63 -6.84 4.32
CA PHE A 75 14.53 -5.88 4.39
C PHE A 75 13.41 -6.26 3.44
N TYR A 76 12.16 -6.00 3.85
CA TYR A 76 10.98 -6.20 3.02
C TYR A 76 10.25 -4.87 2.82
N MET A 77 10.27 -4.36 1.59
CA MET A 77 9.45 -3.22 1.18
C MET A 77 8.25 -3.75 0.41
N ARG A 78 7.04 -3.57 0.96
CA ARG A 78 5.80 -4.09 0.36
C ARG A 78 5.13 -3.12 -0.60
N GLY A 79 5.65 -1.93 -0.74
CA GLY A 79 5.12 -0.92 -1.66
C GLY A 79 5.80 0.43 -1.50
N GLY A 80 5.59 1.33 -2.46
CA GLY A 80 6.14 2.68 -2.48
C GLY A 80 5.53 3.59 -1.41
N ARG A 81 4.25 3.43 -1.13
CA ARG A 81 3.48 4.18 -0.13
C ARG A 81 3.61 5.69 -0.29
N GLU A 82 3.34 6.15 -1.48
CA GLU A 82 3.32 7.56 -1.84
C GLU A 82 2.15 8.29 -1.16
N MET A 83 2.35 9.57 -0.90
CA MET A 83 1.36 10.46 -0.30
C MET A 83 1.24 11.74 -1.13
N ASP A 84 0.13 12.45 -0.98
CA ASP A 84 -0.09 13.75 -1.62
C ASP A 84 -0.57 14.82 -0.63
N ASN A 85 -0.71 16.05 -1.10
CA ASN A 85 -1.11 17.18 -0.27
C ASN A 85 -2.60 17.19 0.11
N HIS A 86 -3.41 16.25 -0.43
CA HIS A 86 -4.85 16.14 -0.19
C HIS A 86 -5.24 14.91 0.63
N PHE A 87 -4.35 14.44 1.47
CA PHE A 87 -4.65 13.43 2.48
C PHE A 87 -5.09 14.11 3.80
N GLU A 88 -6.12 14.97 3.72
CA GLU A 88 -6.52 15.90 4.78
C GLU A 88 -6.77 15.20 6.12
N VAL A 89 -7.47 14.07 6.12
CA VAL A 89 -7.73 13.28 7.36
C VAL A 89 -6.42 12.78 7.97
N MET A 90 -5.48 12.34 7.13
CA MET A 90 -4.17 11.88 7.59
C MET A 90 -3.36 13.05 8.16
N TRP A 91 -3.36 14.20 7.49
CA TRP A 91 -2.68 15.41 7.97
C TRP A 91 -3.30 15.96 9.25
N ASP A 92 -4.62 15.91 9.39
CA ASP A 92 -5.31 16.27 10.63
C ASP A 92 -4.90 15.36 11.80
N THR A 93 -4.77 14.05 11.55
CA THR A 93 -4.26 13.10 12.54
C THR A 93 -2.82 13.44 12.95
N PHE A 94 -1.93 13.56 11.98
CA PHE A 94 -0.49 13.70 12.27
C PHE A 94 -0.07 15.11 12.70
N ARG A 95 -0.94 16.09 12.61
CA ARG A 95 -0.75 17.41 13.22
C ARG A 95 -0.61 17.34 14.74
N ASP A 96 -1.32 16.42 15.37
CA ASP A 96 -1.37 16.29 16.83
C ASP A 96 -0.54 15.11 17.38
N VAL A 97 0.02 14.29 16.49
CA VAL A 97 0.91 13.18 16.88
C VAL A 97 2.36 13.67 16.95
N PRO A 98 3.01 13.61 18.15
CA PRO A 98 4.39 14.05 18.29
C PRO A 98 5.37 13.22 17.45
N SER A 99 6.33 13.88 16.81
CA SER A 99 7.47 13.19 16.20
C SER A 99 8.34 12.50 17.24
N ILE A 100 8.78 11.28 16.94
CA ILE A 100 9.77 10.58 17.77
C ILE A 100 11.22 10.89 17.37
N GLU A 101 11.41 11.56 16.21
CA GLU A 101 12.71 11.93 15.67
C GLU A 101 13.12 13.33 16.12
N THR A 102 12.19 14.26 16.13
CA THR A 102 12.43 15.67 16.38
C THR A 102 11.57 16.11 17.56
N PRO A 103 12.17 16.28 18.76
CA PRO A 103 11.42 16.71 19.94
C PRO A 103 10.73 18.07 19.74
N GLY A 104 9.50 18.19 20.21
CA GLY A 104 8.75 19.44 20.24
C GLY A 104 8.02 19.78 18.92
N VAL A 105 8.06 18.92 17.92
CA VAL A 105 7.30 19.08 16.66
C VAL A 105 6.38 17.89 16.42
N SER A 106 5.38 18.06 15.58
CA SER A 106 4.50 16.99 15.15
C SER A 106 5.11 16.18 14.01
N VAL A 107 4.56 14.98 13.75
CA VAL A 107 4.90 14.18 12.56
C VAL A 107 4.60 14.98 11.28
N LEU A 108 3.52 15.77 11.25
CA LEU A 108 3.18 16.61 10.10
C LEU A 108 4.21 17.72 9.88
N ASP A 109 4.69 18.38 10.94
CA ASP A 109 5.73 19.40 10.83
C ASP A 109 7.02 18.84 10.22
N GLU A 110 7.47 17.70 10.73
CA GLU A 110 8.67 17.02 10.22
C GLU A 110 8.51 16.64 8.74
N TYR A 111 7.38 16.07 8.38
CA TYR A 111 7.04 15.72 7.01
C TYR A 111 6.99 16.94 6.08
N TYR A 112 6.36 18.03 6.52
CA TYR A 112 6.26 19.28 5.76
C TYR A 112 7.63 19.84 5.41
N TRP A 113 8.50 20.01 6.43
CA TRP A 113 9.82 20.59 6.23
C TRP A 113 10.73 19.71 5.38
N LEU A 114 10.67 18.40 5.57
CA LEU A 114 11.41 17.44 4.74
C LEU A 114 11.07 17.63 3.26
N ASN A 115 9.79 17.62 2.91
CA ASN A 115 9.37 17.71 1.51
C ASN A 115 9.48 19.12 0.93
N LYS A 116 9.60 20.15 1.77
CA LYS A 116 9.89 21.51 1.33
C LYS A 116 11.37 21.71 1.00
N HIS A 117 12.26 21.12 1.79
CA HIS A 117 13.72 21.23 1.58
C HIS A 117 14.25 20.28 0.50
N ASP A 118 13.59 19.15 0.29
CA ASP A 118 13.92 18.17 -0.73
C ASP A 118 12.63 17.73 -1.45
N PRO A 119 12.09 18.59 -2.34
CA PRO A 119 10.85 18.31 -3.05
C PRO A 119 11.01 17.10 -3.98
N ASN A 120 9.94 16.33 -4.11
CA ASN A 120 9.95 15.15 -4.94
C ASN A 120 9.93 15.49 -6.43
N TYR A 121 10.75 14.77 -7.20
CA TYR A 121 10.83 14.95 -8.64
C TYR A 121 11.55 13.79 -9.33
N SER A 122 10.96 13.23 -10.39
CA SER A 122 11.59 12.21 -11.23
C SER A 122 12.34 12.83 -12.40
N LEU A 123 13.59 12.38 -12.63
CA LEU A 123 14.39 12.75 -13.81
C LEU A 123 14.29 11.72 -14.93
N CYS A 124 13.94 10.48 -14.61
CA CYS A 124 13.74 9.40 -15.57
C CYS A 124 12.48 8.61 -15.18
N ARG A 125 11.42 8.73 -15.95
CA ARG A 125 10.12 8.08 -15.65
C ARG A 125 10.04 6.66 -16.21
N ALA A 126 10.73 6.41 -17.30
CA ALA A 126 10.78 5.09 -17.95
C ALA A 126 12.09 4.87 -18.69
N THR A 127 12.50 3.61 -18.80
CA THR A 127 13.69 3.19 -19.52
C THR A 127 13.38 2.24 -20.66
N VAL A 128 14.27 2.23 -21.66
CA VAL A 128 14.31 1.30 -22.80
C VAL A 128 15.75 0.86 -23.03
N ASN A 129 15.96 -0.19 -23.81
CA ASN A 129 17.30 -0.62 -24.26
C ASN A 129 18.31 -0.67 -23.12
N CYS A 130 18.01 -1.45 -22.06
CA CYS A 130 18.88 -1.66 -20.91
C CYS A 130 19.31 -0.36 -20.22
N GLY A 131 18.33 0.38 -19.73
CA GLY A 131 18.53 1.55 -18.85
C GLY A 131 18.69 2.89 -19.55
N LYS A 132 18.50 2.99 -20.86
CA LYS A 132 18.43 4.28 -21.53
C LYS A 132 17.10 4.97 -21.24
N ASP A 133 17.14 6.29 -21.06
CA ASP A 133 15.93 7.08 -20.88
C ASP A 133 14.97 6.91 -22.08
N ALA A 134 13.75 6.59 -21.81
CA ALA A 134 12.71 6.44 -22.83
C ALA A 134 12.19 7.77 -23.40
N HIS A 135 12.65 8.91 -22.84
CA HIS A 135 12.27 10.26 -23.27
C HIS A 135 10.75 10.46 -23.44
N THR A 136 9.98 10.13 -22.38
CA THR A 136 8.53 10.32 -22.40
C THR A 136 8.10 11.80 -22.43
N ASP A 137 9.07 12.72 -22.30
CA ASP A 137 8.95 14.18 -22.37
C ASP A 137 7.84 14.78 -21.51
N LYS A 138 7.45 14.07 -20.45
CA LYS A 138 6.34 14.43 -19.54
C LYS A 138 4.99 14.61 -20.24
N LYS A 139 4.81 14.03 -21.42
CA LYS A 139 3.57 14.08 -22.18
C LYS A 139 2.70 12.88 -21.88
N PHE A 140 1.39 13.08 -21.91
CA PHE A 140 0.41 11.99 -21.78
C PHE A 140 0.21 11.21 -23.09
N GLU A 141 0.47 11.86 -24.23
CA GLU A 141 0.25 11.30 -25.59
C GLU A 141 -1.17 10.77 -25.80
N LEU A 142 -2.16 11.43 -25.18
CA LEU A 142 -3.56 11.10 -25.37
C LEU A 142 -4.03 11.63 -26.74
N ASP A 143 -4.55 10.73 -27.58
CA ASP A 143 -5.32 11.13 -28.74
C ASP A 143 -6.71 11.66 -28.34
N LYS A 144 -7.43 12.23 -29.30
CA LYS A 144 -8.75 12.84 -29.04
C LYS A 144 -9.77 11.81 -28.53
N GLU A 145 -9.77 10.59 -29.06
CA GLU A 145 -10.69 9.54 -28.67
C GLU A 145 -10.43 9.09 -27.23
N SER A 146 -9.17 8.85 -26.89
CA SER A 146 -8.73 8.49 -25.53
C SER A 146 -9.07 9.57 -24.51
N ALA A 147 -8.83 10.85 -24.85
CA ALA A 147 -9.17 11.97 -23.97
C ALA A 147 -10.68 12.11 -23.73
N MET A 148 -11.49 11.91 -24.77
CA MET A 148 -12.96 11.91 -24.66
C MET A 148 -13.46 10.72 -23.81
N ALA A 149 -12.88 9.54 -23.99
CA ALA A 149 -13.25 8.35 -23.23
C ALA A 149 -12.93 8.49 -21.73
N LEU A 150 -11.76 9.05 -21.38
CA LEU A 150 -11.42 9.38 -19.99
C LEU A 150 -12.40 10.40 -19.40
N SER A 151 -12.74 11.45 -20.13
CA SER A 151 -13.71 12.46 -19.68
C SER A 151 -15.09 11.84 -19.47
N LYS A 152 -15.50 10.94 -20.37
CA LYS A 152 -16.75 10.19 -20.23
C LYS A 152 -16.73 9.29 -19.00
N LEU A 153 -15.65 8.55 -18.77
CA LEU A 153 -15.49 7.69 -17.57
C LEU A 153 -15.61 8.53 -16.29
N PHE A 154 -14.94 9.69 -16.23
CA PHE A 154 -15.00 10.60 -15.11
C PHE A 154 -16.43 11.08 -14.80
N LEU A 155 -17.23 11.35 -15.83
CA LEU A 155 -18.60 11.87 -15.70
C LEU A 155 -19.67 10.76 -15.56
N THR A 156 -19.39 9.53 -15.94
CA THR A 156 -20.37 8.42 -15.89
C THR A 156 -20.80 8.13 -14.47
N PRO A 157 -22.09 8.01 -14.15
CA PRO A 157 -22.56 7.62 -12.83
C PRO A 157 -21.99 6.27 -12.39
N GLU A 158 -21.70 6.13 -11.09
CA GLU A 158 -21.07 4.91 -10.55
C GLU A 158 -21.87 3.64 -10.84
N LYS A 159 -23.21 3.72 -10.67
CA LYS A 159 -24.13 2.60 -10.96
C LYS A 159 -24.03 2.03 -12.37
N ASP A 160 -23.59 2.85 -13.34
CA ASP A 160 -23.44 2.44 -14.73
C ASP A 160 -22.06 1.80 -15.02
N LEU A 161 -21.19 1.74 -14.01
CA LEU A 161 -19.83 1.20 -14.06
C LEU A 161 -19.62 -0.03 -13.18
N GLU A 162 -20.59 -0.41 -12.34
CA GLU A 162 -20.41 -1.42 -11.28
C GLU A 162 -19.85 -2.77 -11.74
N ASP A 163 -20.28 -3.22 -12.93
CA ASP A 163 -19.85 -4.52 -13.48
C ASP A 163 -18.94 -4.37 -14.72
N LYS A 164 -18.43 -3.17 -15.01
CA LYS A 164 -17.60 -2.92 -16.19
C LYS A 164 -16.11 -2.99 -15.87
N LYS A 165 -15.37 -3.55 -16.83
CA LYS A 165 -13.90 -3.50 -16.87
C LYS A 165 -13.43 -2.22 -17.57
N ILE A 166 -12.21 -1.79 -17.26
CA ILE A 166 -11.59 -0.63 -17.93
C ILE A 166 -11.54 -0.83 -19.45
N SER A 167 -11.22 -2.06 -19.90
CA SER A 167 -11.15 -2.40 -21.33
C SER A 167 -12.48 -2.30 -22.07
N GLU A 168 -13.60 -2.21 -21.38
CA GLU A 168 -14.94 -2.06 -22.00
C GLU A 168 -15.33 -0.59 -22.16
N VAL A 169 -14.60 0.33 -21.54
CA VAL A 169 -14.95 1.76 -21.51
C VAL A 169 -13.88 2.66 -22.13
N LEU A 170 -12.67 2.15 -22.37
CA LEU A 170 -11.57 2.88 -23.01
C LEU A 170 -11.21 2.26 -24.36
N PRO A 171 -10.84 3.09 -25.38
CA PRO A 171 -10.49 2.61 -26.71
C PRO A 171 -9.13 1.92 -26.77
N ASP A 172 -8.89 1.14 -27.82
CA ASP A 172 -7.63 0.41 -28.00
C ASP A 172 -6.41 1.34 -28.09
N SER A 173 -6.56 2.53 -28.68
CA SER A 173 -5.49 3.53 -28.77
C SER A 173 -5.00 4.00 -27.40
N PHE A 174 -5.84 3.96 -26.37
CA PHE A 174 -5.51 4.36 -25.02
C PHE A 174 -4.33 3.55 -24.42
N TRP A 175 -4.25 2.27 -24.74
CA TRP A 175 -3.26 1.36 -24.15
C TRP A 175 -1.82 1.62 -24.58
N SER A 176 -1.60 2.37 -25.64
CA SER A 176 -0.27 2.78 -26.11
C SER A 176 0.18 4.15 -25.61
N THR A 177 -0.69 4.88 -24.90
CA THR A 177 -0.40 6.22 -24.42
C THR A 177 0.56 6.23 -23.23
N ASN A 178 1.33 7.31 -23.06
CA ASN A 178 2.11 7.52 -21.84
C ASN A 178 1.21 7.73 -20.61
N PHE A 179 -0.02 8.26 -20.80
CA PHE A 179 -0.96 8.34 -19.68
C PHE A 179 -1.23 6.96 -19.07
N TRP A 180 -1.52 5.96 -19.91
CA TRP A 180 -1.72 4.59 -19.43
C TRP A 180 -0.46 4.02 -18.77
N LEU A 181 0.71 4.22 -19.37
CA LEU A 181 1.98 3.82 -18.79
C LEU A 181 2.15 4.38 -17.36
N TYR A 182 1.89 5.68 -17.18
CA TYR A 182 2.03 6.33 -15.88
C TYR A 182 0.97 5.86 -14.89
N TRP A 183 -0.28 5.78 -15.33
CA TRP A 183 -1.42 5.38 -14.51
C TRP A 183 -1.30 3.94 -14.04
N GLN A 184 -1.07 3.03 -14.97
CA GLN A 184 -0.94 1.61 -14.70
C GLN A 184 0.19 1.33 -13.71
N THR A 185 1.35 1.94 -13.88
CA THR A 185 2.50 1.65 -13.03
C THR A 185 2.45 2.36 -11.69
N MET A 186 1.76 3.50 -11.57
CA MET A 186 1.58 4.17 -10.30
C MET A 186 0.54 3.48 -9.41
N PHE A 187 -0.59 3.10 -9.99
CA PHE A 187 -1.75 2.58 -9.26
C PHE A 187 -1.98 1.07 -9.43
N ALA A 188 -1.09 0.38 -10.15
CA ALA A 188 -1.14 -1.06 -10.42
C ALA A 188 -2.43 -1.54 -11.12
N PHE A 189 -3.04 -0.68 -11.95
CA PHE A 189 -4.20 -1.07 -12.76
C PHE A 189 -3.82 -1.99 -13.92
N GLN A 190 -4.74 -2.86 -14.29
CA GLN A 190 -4.68 -3.68 -15.50
C GLN A 190 -5.96 -3.52 -16.31
N ARG A 191 -5.95 -3.94 -17.58
CA ARG A 191 -7.10 -3.77 -18.50
C ARG A 191 -8.38 -4.44 -18.01
N TRP A 192 -8.27 -5.48 -17.20
CA TRP A 192 -9.37 -6.19 -16.58
C TRP A 192 -9.90 -5.56 -15.28
N SER A 193 -9.18 -4.59 -14.73
CA SER A 193 -9.56 -3.92 -13.47
C SER A 193 -10.90 -3.19 -13.61
N SER A 194 -11.57 -2.95 -12.49
CA SER A 194 -12.86 -2.30 -12.42
C SER A 194 -12.83 -0.86 -12.97
N ALA A 195 -13.75 -0.55 -13.90
CA ALA A 195 -13.94 0.80 -14.39
C ALA A 195 -14.44 1.77 -13.31
N LEU A 196 -15.25 1.27 -12.36
CA LEU A 196 -15.70 2.04 -11.21
C LEU A 196 -14.52 2.41 -10.30
N GLU A 197 -13.63 1.48 -10.03
CA GLU A 197 -12.45 1.76 -9.22
C GLU A 197 -11.55 2.79 -9.90
N MET A 198 -11.27 2.64 -11.19
CA MET A 198 -10.48 3.62 -11.95
C MET A 198 -11.12 5.00 -11.91
N LYS A 199 -12.45 5.11 -12.05
CA LYS A 199 -13.16 6.39 -11.92
C LYS A 199 -12.92 7.01 -10.54
N ARG A 200 -13.04 6.25 -9.46
CA ARG A 200 -12.81 6.75 -8.09
C ARG A 200 -11.39 7.26 -7.90
N TYR A 201 -10.40 6.56 -8.44
CA TYR A 201 -9.01 7.01 -8.44
C TYR A 201 -8.85 8.31 -9.27
N LEU A 202 -9.45 8.41 -10.45
CA LEU A 202 -9.43 9.63 -11.26
C LEU A 202 -10.04 10.81 -10.50
N CYS A 203 -11.22 10.63 -9.89
CA CYS A 203 -11.87 11.67 -9.08
C CYS A 203 -11.02 12.10 -7.89
N ARG A 204 -10.32 11.16 -7.26
CA ARG A 204 -9.44 11.44 -6.11
C ARG A 204 -8.14 12.13 -6.51
N TYR A 205 -7.62 11.84 -7.70
CA TYR A 205 -6.30 12.31 -8.13
C TYR A 205 -6.33 13.45 -9.17
N VAL A 206 -7.51 13.87 -9.62
CA VAL A 206 -7.67 14.82 -10.74
C VAL A 206 -6.90 16.13 -10.55
N HIS A 207 -6.83 16.65 -9.33
CA HIS A 207 -6.12 17.89 -9.00
C HIS A 207 -4.57 17.75 -9.00
N HIS A 208 -4.06 16.54 -9.16
CA HIS A 208 -2.64 16.23 -9.27
C HIS A 208 -2.26 15.55 -10.58
N ILE A 209 -3.18 15.51 -11.56
CA ILE A 209 -3.01 14.73 -12.78
C ILE A 209 -1.80 15.20 -13.62
N ASP A 210 -1.53 16.48 -13.64
CA ASP A 210 -0.39 17.09 -14.33
C ASP A 210 0.97 16.76 -13.66
N GLY A 211 0.97 16.38 -12.40
CA GLY A 211 2.15 15.89 -11.68
C GLY A 211 2.42 14.38 -11.85
N LEU A 212 1.58 13.65 -12.59
CA LEU A 212 1.74 12.22 -12.83
C LEU A 212 2.99 11.86 -13.67
N PRO A 213 3.39 12.66 -14.68
CA PRO A 213 4.55 12.34 -15.51
C PRO A 213 5.90 12.41 -14.78
N ASP A 214 6.05 13.26 -13.77
CA ASP A 214 7.32 13.46 -13.06
C ASP A 214 7.22 13.25 -11.53
N PHE A 215 6.06 12.81 -11.06
CA PHE A 215 5.78 12.58 -9.64
C PHE A 215 5.97 13.81 -8.73
N SER A 216 5.97 15.02 -9.28
CA SER A 216 6.10 16.26 -8.49
C SER A 216 4.95 16.44 -7.49
N ALA A 217 3.80 15.80 -7.72
CA ALA A 217 2.68 15.76 -6.77
C ALA A 217 2.92 14.88 -5.55
N LEU A 218 3.81 13.90 -5.64
CA LEU A 218 4.03 12.92 -4.57
C LEU A 218 4.92 13.44 -3.45
N ARG A 219 4.70 12.90 -2.26
CA ARG A 219 5.47 13.18 -1.05
C ARG A 219 5.85 11.87 -0.36
N PHE A 220 6.99 11.90 0.32
CA PHE A 220 7.53 10.75 1.01
C PHE A 220 7.96 11.11 2.43
N THR A 221 7.95 10.13 3.31
CA THR A 221 8.51 10.21 4.66
C THR A 221 10.04 10.11 4.62
N LYS A 222 10.68 10.40 5.76
CA LYS A 222 12.13 10.29 5.92
C LYS A 222 12.61 8.84 5.85
N TYR A 223 11.95 7.97 6.62
CA TYR A 223 12.13 6.52 6.62
C TYR A 223 10.89 5.83 6.04
N ASN A 224 10.79 4.52 6.14
CA ASN A 224 9.56 3.80 5.84
C ASN A 224 8.38 4.33 6.68
N GLN A 225 7.15 4.04 6.24
CA GLN A 225 5.95 4.59 6.90
C GLN A 225 5.74 4.03 8.30
N TYR A 226 6.22 2.82 8.60
CA TYR A 226 6.13 2.29 9.95
C TYR A 226 6.91 3.17 10.92
N GLU A 227 8.20 3.42 10.65
CA GLU A 227 9.06 4.20 11.54
C GLU A 227 8.69 5.68 11.59
N SER A 228 8.18 6.24 10.48
CA SER A 228 7.87 7.67 10.38
C SER A 228 6.46 8.04 10.80
N MET A 229 5.49 7.12 10.74
CA MET A 229 4.07 7.42 10.95
C MET A 229 3.40 6.45 11.92
N ILE A 230 3.50 5.14 11.67
CA ILE A 230 2.80 4.13 12.47
C ILE A 230 3.31 4.11 13.90
N LEU A 231 4.61 4.00 14.08
CA LEU A 231 5.22 3.94 15.41
C LEU A 231 4.94 5.19 16.26
N PRO A 232 5.04 6.44 15.74
CA PRO A 232 4.60 7.62 16.48
C PRO A 232 3.13 7.56 16.89
N LEU A 233 2.23 7.14 15.98
CA LEU A 233 0.80 7.03 16.26
C LEU A 233 0.50 5.95 17.31
N VAL A 234 1.15 4.79 17.24
CA VAL A 234 1.06 3.74 18.27
C VAL A 234 1.49 4.29 19.62
N LYS A 235 2.64 4.97 19.70
CA LYS A 235 3.12 5.57 20.95
C LYS A 235 2.18 6.64 21.52
N TYR A 236 1.57 7.44 20.63
CA TYR A 236 0.54 8.40 21.02
C TYR A 236 -0.65 7.69 21.68
N LEU A 237 -1.16 6.64 21.05
CA LEU A 237 -2.31 5.88 21.55
C LEU A 237 -2.01 5.19 22.87
N GLU A 238 -0.85 4.54 22.99
CA GLU A 238 -0.39 3.90 24.24
C GLU A 238 -0.26 4.91 25.39
N ALA A 239 0.28 6.09 25.10
CA ALA A 239 0.39 7.18 26.08
C ALA A 239 -0.98 7.69 26.58
N HIS A 240 -2.04 7.51 25.78
CA HIS A 240 -3.42 7.81 26.16
C HIS A 240 -4.18 6.60 26.74
N GLY A 241 -3.48 5.48 27.01
CA GLY A 241 -4.05 4.30 27.66
C GLY A 241 -4.79 3.35 26.74
N VAL A 242 -4.70 3.54 25.41
CA VAL A 242 -5.28 2.61 24.44
C VAL A 242 -4.55 1.27 24.46
N ARG A 243 -5.27 0.16 24.38
CA ARG A 243 -4.69 -1.19 24.41
C ARG A 243 -4.60 -1.76 23.02
N ILE A 244 -3.39 -2.21 22.64
CA ILE A 244 -3.16 -3.00 21.42
C ILE A 244 -2.93 -4.44 21.85
N GLU A 245 -3.80 -5.34 21.42
CA GLU A 245 -3.74 -6.76 21.71
C GLU A 245 -3.28 -7.52 20.48
N TYR A 246 -2.06 -8.04 20.53
CA TYR A 246 -1.45 -8.82 19.44
C TYR A 246 -1.81 -10.30 19.51
N GLY A 247 -1.65 -11.01 18.41
CA GLY A 247 -2.02 -12.43 18.28
C GLY A 247 -3.51 -12.70 18.29
N MET A 248 -4.33 -11.68 18.02
CA MET A 248 -5.79 -11.75 18.02
C MET A 248 -6.33 -11.98 16.59
N ASP A 249 -6.42 -13.24 16.19
CA ASP A 249 -6.93 -13.62 14.87
C ASP A 249 -8.46 -13.66 14.87
N VAL A 250 -9.09 -12.54 14.55
CA VAL A 250 -10.56 -12.41 14.52
C VAL A 250 -11.14 -13.17 13.33
N LYS A 251 -12.04 -14.09 13.61
CA LYS A 251 -12.70 -14.97 12.63
C LYS A 251 -14.12 -14.56 12.30
N ASN A 252 -14.81 -13.86 13.19
CA ASN A 252 -16.18 -13.42 12.96
C ASN A 252 -16.58 -12.30 13.92
N VAL A 253 -17.53 -11.51 13.51
CA VAL A 253 -18.32 -10.60 14.36
C VAL A 253 -19.78 -11.01 14.25
N ILE A 254 -20.36 -11.47 15.34
CA ILE A 254 -21.77 -11.89 15.36
C ILE A 254 -22.64 -10.67 15.42
N ILE A 255 -23.52 -10.51 14.44
CA ILE A 255 -24.40 -9.37 14.27
C ILE A 255 -25.86 -9.82 14.45
N LYS A 256 -26.61 -9.09 15.27
CA LYS A 256 -28.06 -9.24 15.43
C LYS A 256 -28.74 -8.07 14.69
N ASP A 257 -29.70 -8.40 13.86
CA ASP A 257 -30.64 -7.41 13.33
C ASP A 257 -31.80 -7.24 14.32
N ASP A 258 -32.06 -6.01 14.73
CA ASP A 258 -33.12 -5.65 15.63
C ASP A 258 -33.96 -4.51 15.01
N GLY A 259 -34.88 -4.89 14.13
CA GLY A 259 -35.78 -3.96 13.46
C GLY A 259 -35.07 -3.00 12.48
N GLY A 260 -34.03 -3.44 11.81
CA GLY A 260 -33.21 -2.65 10.88
C GLY A 260 -31.99 -1.98 11.55
N ARG A 261 -31.83 -2.13 12.85
CA ARG A 261 -30.62 -1.73 13.59
C ARG A 261 -29.68 -2.93 13.72
N LYS A 262 -28.47 -2.81 13.20
CA LYS A 262 -27.44 -3.83 13.28
C LYS A 262 -26.63 -3.66 14.56
N ILE A 263 -26.63 -4.68 15.41
CA ILE A 263 -25.95 -4.67 16.71
C ILE A 263 -24.92 -5.78 16.74
N ALA A 264 -23.64 -5.44 16.93
CA ALA A 264 -22.62 -6.43 17.20
C ALA A 264 -22.82 -7.03 18.59
N LYS A 265 -22.84 -8.36 18.69
CA LYS A 265 -23.09 -9.07 19.94
C LYS A 265 -21.87 -9.78 20.48
N GLN A 266 -20.97 -10.23 19.58
CA GLN A 266 -19.81 -11.01 19.99
C GLN A 266 -18.73 -10.92 18.92
N ILE A 267 -17.47 -10.86 19.35
CA ILE A 267 -16.29 -11.02 18.50
C ILE A 267 -15.74 -12.42 18.75
N VAL A 268 -15.59 -13.20 17.67
CA VAL A 268 -15.00 -14.56 17.72
C VAL A 268 -13.60 -14.50 17.18
N TYR A 269 -12.62 -14.96 17.94
CA TYR A 269 -11.21 -14.92 17.56
C TYR A 269 -10.45 -16.16 17.99
N ILE A 270 -9.28 -16.38 17.39
CA ILE A 270 -8.32 -17.40 17.79
C ILE A 270 -7.11 -16.70 18.42
N LYS A 271 -6.71 -17.16 19.59
CA LYS A 271 -5.48 -16.77 20.28
C LYS A 271 -4.80 -18.00 20.84
N ASP A 272 -3.51 -18.15 20.62
CA ASP A 272 -2.73 -19.32 21.03
C ASP A 272 -3.35 -20.67 20.58
N GLY A 273 -3.90 -20.70 19.36
CA GLY A 273 -4.56 -21.86 18.79
C GLY A 273 -5.93 -22.22 19.38
N LYS A 274 -6.48 -21.40 20.27
CA LYS A 274 -7.77 -21.62 20.92
C LYS A 274 -8.78 -20.58 20.49
N GLN A 275 -9.99 -21.03 20.11
CA GLN A 275 -11.09 -20.13 19.84
C GLN A 275 -11.62 -19.55 21.16
N GLN A 276 -11.80 -18.25 21.16
CA GLN A 276 -12.30 -17.45 22.27
C GLN A 276 -13.32 -16.42 21.77
N THR A 277 -14.03 -15.78 22.68
CA THR A 277 -15.05 -14.77 22.35
C THR A 277 -14.95 -13.57 23.29
N ILE A 278 -15.32 -12.41 22.75
CA ILE A 278 -15.59 -11.20 23.52
C ILE A 278 -17.09 -10.91 23.39
N ASP A 279 -17.82 -10.95 24.50
CA ASP A 279 -19.23 -10.58 24.51
C ASP A 279 -19.34 -9.06 24.59
N LEU A 280 -20.25 -8.49 23.78
CA LEU A 280 -20.45 -7.05 23.63
C LEU A 280 -21.77 -6.62 24.25
N ILE A 281 -21.77 -5.45 24.87
CA ILE A 281 -23.01 -4.77 25.25
C ILE A 281 -23.59 -4.03 24.02
N GLU A 282 -24.87 -3.64 24.11
CA GLU A 282 -25.59 -3.06 22.96
C GLU A 282 -24.96 -1.75 22.45
N ASP A 283 -24.37 -0.98 23.34
CA ASP A 283 -23.76 0.33 23.03
C ASP A 283 -22.27 0.27 22.67
N ASP A 284 -21.64 -0.91 22.71
CA ASP A 284 -20.26 -1.07 22.29
C ASP A 284 -20.10 -0.80 20.78
N LEU A 285 -18.95 -0.24 20.41
CA LEU A 285 -18.61 0.10 19.05
C LEU A 285 -17.68 -0.96 18.47
N VAL A 286 -17.95 -1.42 17.26
CA VAL A 286 -17.04 -2.33 16.53
C VAL A 286 -16.67 -1.71 15.20
N PHE A 287 -15.35 -1.55 14.99
CA PHE A 287 -14.76 -1.09 13.73
C PHE A 287 -14.02 -2.25 13.09
N ILE A 288 -14.38 -2.58 11.84
CA ILE A 288 -13.72 -3.64 11.08
C ILE A 288 -12.88 -2.97 10.00
N THR A 289 -11.56 -3.00 10.15
CA THR A 289 -10.61 -2.28 9.28
C THR A 289 -9.59 -3.19 8.60
N ASN A 290 -9.65 -4.49 8.85
CA ASN A 290 -8.79 -5.49 8.22
C ASN A 290 -9.32 -5.90 6.82
N GLY A 291 -8.56 -6.71 6.12
CA GLY A 291 -8.91 -7.21 4.79
C GLY A 291 -8.34 -6.38 3.65
N CYS A 292 -7.20 -5.72 3.87
CA CYS A 292 -6.48 -5.09 2.77
C CYS A 292 -5.83 -6.15 1.86
N CYS A 293 -5.51 -5.72 0.64
CA CYS A 293 -4.88 -6.57 -0.37
C CYS A 293 -3.52 -7.17 0.04
N THR A 294 -2.90 -6.71 1.13
CA THR A 294 -1.61 -7.21 1.62
C THR A 294 -1.73 -8.23 2.76
N ASP A 295 -2.93 -8.58 3.17
CA ASP A 295 -3.19 -9.51 4.28
C ASP A 295 -2.60 -10.92 4.04
N THR A 296 -2.64 -11.38 2.81
CA THR A 296 -2.14 -12.71 2.39
C THR A 296 -0.71 -12.70 1.88
N SER A 297 0.12 -11.74 2.30
CA SER A 297 1.49 -11.66 1.78
C SER A 297 2.30 -12.91 2.11
N CYS A 298 2.90 -13.50 1.07
CA CYS A 298 3.88 -14.58 1.16
C CYS A 298 5.28 -14.01 0.94
N TYR A 299 6.27 -14.57 1.63
CA TYR A 299 7.63 -14.03 1.63
C TYR A 299 8.62 -15.04 1.10
N GLY A 300 9.54 -14.57 0.27
CA GLY A 300 10.73 -15.30 -0.17
C GLY A 300 12.00 -14.55 0.22
N ASP A 301 13.13 -15.15 -0.08
CA ASP A 301 14.45 -14.61 0.23
C ASP A 301 15.43 -14.79 -0.94
N GLN A 302 16.71 -14.59 -0.70
CA GLN A 302 17.79 -14.72 -1.68
C GLN A 302 17.68 -16.00 -2.51
N THR A 303 17.35 -17.12 -1.87
CA THR A 303 17.43 -18.47 -2.45
C THR A 303 16.09 -19.21 -2.53
N HIS A 304 15.05 -18.65 -1.96
CA HIS A 304 13.71 -19.25 -1.94
C HIS A 304 12.69 -18.29 -2.54
N ALA A 305 11.85 -18.82 -3.45
CA ALA A 305 10.66 -18.12 -3.91
C ALA A 305 9.59 -18.08 -2.81
N PRO A 306 8.61 -17.16 -2.88
CA PRO A 306 7.49 -17.16 -1.94
C PRO A 306 6.70 -18.46 -2.03
N ASP A 307 6.29 -19.01 -0.89
CA ASP A 307 5.41 -20.18 -0.88
C ASP A 307 3.96 -19.76 -1.16
N LEU A 308 3.45 -20.15 -2.32
CA LEU A 308 2.11 -19.83 -2.80
C LEU A 308 1.04 -20.85 -2.36
N SER A 309 1.41 -21.91 -1.66
CA SER A 309 0.50 -23.00 -1.30
C SER A 309 -0.67 -22.53 -0.44
N GLY A 310 -0.41 -21.63 0.52
CA GLY A 310 -1.42 -21.01 1.38
C GLY A 310 -2.38 -20.10 0.61
N VAL A 311 -1.90 -19.40 -0.41
CA VAL A 311 -2.70 -18.47 -1.24
C VAL A 311 -3.61 -19.22 -2.19
N LYS A 312 -3.17 -20.35 -2.73
CA LYS A 312 -3.96 -21.17 -3.68
C LYS A 312 -5.14 -21.88 -3.04
N ASN A 313 -5.07 -22.17 -1.74
CA ASN A 313 -6.08 -22.95 -1.01
C ASN A 313 -7.08 -22.09 -0.22
N GLY A 314 -6.90 -20.79 -0.16
CA GLY A 314 -7.77 -19.88 0.55
C GLY A 314 -7.26 -18.46 0.44
N PHE A 315 -8.14 -17.52 0.49
CA PHE A 315 -7.87 -16.12 0.28
C PHE A 315 -7.46 -15.40 1.56
N GLY A 316 -6.66 -15.94 2.40
CA GLY A 316 -6.25 -15.31 3.63
C GLY A 316 -7.38 -15.16 4.66
N GLU A 317 -6.96 -15.08 5.87
CA GLU A 317 -7.84 -15.27 7.02
C GLU A 317 -8.76 -14.07 7.30
N SER A 318 -8.39 -12.85 6.90
CA SER A 318 -9.30 -11.71 7.01
C SER A 318 -10.45 -11.76 6.00
N TRP A 319 -10.25 -12.37 4.85
CA TRP A 319 -11.33 -12.61 3.91
C TRP A 319 -12.30 -13.68 4.39
N ASP A 320 -11.78 -14.68 5.12
CA ASP A 320 -12.63 -15.68 5.78
C ASP A 320 -13.57 -15.03 6.80
N MET A 321 -13.09 -14.02 7.54
CA MET A 321 -13.94 -13.21 8.42
C MET A 321 -15.02 -12.46 7.64
N TRP A 322 -14.69 -11.82 6.52
CA TRP A 322 -15.68 -11.14 5.69
C TRP A 322 -16.73 -12.09 5.11
N LYS A 323 -16.31 -13.30 4.69
CA LYS A 323 -17.24 -14.37 4.28
C LYS A 323 -18.15 -14.84 5.43
N ALA A 324 -17.57 -15.00 6.62
CA ALA A 324 -18.34 -15.38 7.81
C ALA A 324 -19.37 -14.31 8.22
N ILE A 325 -19.01 -13.02 8.10
CA ILE A 325 -19.94 -11.91 8.34
C ILE A 325 -21.04 -11.91 7.27
N ALA A 326 -20.69 -12.02 5.99
CA ALA A 326 -21.67 -12.01 4.89
C ALA A 326 -22.66 -13.17 4.98
N ALA A 327 -22.21 -14.34 5.45
CA ALA A 327 -23.05 -15.54 5.61
C ALA A 327 -24.17 -15.38 6.69
N GLN A 328 -24.08 -14.36 7.55
CA GLN A 328 -25.11 -14.12 8.59
C GLN A 328 -26.35 -13.42 8.05
N ALA A 329 -26.27 -12.78 6.89
CA ALA A 329 -27.39 -12.09 6.26
C ALA A 329 -27.82 -12.73 4.95
N LYS A 330 -29.09 -12.64 4.62
CA LYS A 330 -29.63 -13.04 3.33
C LYS A 330 -29.52 -11.89 2.32
N ASN A 331 -29.45 -12.25 1.03
CA ASN A 331 -29.49 -11.28 -0.08
C ASN A 331 -28.33 -10.27 -0.13
N GLY A 332 -27.17 -10.60 0.41
CA GLY A 332 -25.97 -9.75 0.33
C GLY A 332 -26.03 -8.47 1.17
N GLU A 333 -26.88 -8.43 2.20
CA GLU A 333 -27.03 -7.26 3.07
C GLU A 333 -25.72 -6.85 3.77
N TYR A 334 -24.86 -7.83 4.09
CA TYR A 334 -23.53 -7.58 4.68
C TYR A 334 -22.41 -7.67 3.63
N GLY A 335 -22.73 -7.41 2.37
CA GLY A 335 -21.82 -7.40 1.25
C GLY A 335 -21.71 -8.73 0.51
N ASN A 336 -20.92 -8.72 -0.56
CA ASN A 336 -20.65 -9.90 -1.37
C ASN A 336 -19.13 -10.13 -1.47
N PRO A 337 -18.54 -10.91 -0.55
CA PRO A 337 -17.10 -11.19 -0.55
C PRO A 337 -16.61 -11.87 -1.83
N ASP A 338 -17.44 -12.64 -2.52
CA ASP A 338 -17.06 -13.32 -3.75
C ASP A 338 -16.67 -12.36 -4.88
N LYS A 339 -17.11 -11.09 -4.80
CA LYS A 339 -16.71 -10.06 -5.76
C LYS A 339 -15.27 -9.57 -5.56
N PHE A 340 -14.68 -9.71 -4.36
CA PHE A 340 -13.31 -9.27 -4.08
C PHE A 340 -12.40 -10.37 -3.56
N CYS A 341 -12.92 -11.54 -3.23
CA CYS A 341 -12.18 -12.73 -2.84
C CYS A 341 -12.20 -13.75 -3.97
N CYS A 342 -11.84 -13.39 -5.20
CA CYS A 342 -12.09 -14.30 -6.32
C CYS A 342 -10.83 -14.74 -7.05
N ASP A 343 -10.23 -13.97 -7.90
CA ASP A 343 -9.22 -14.43 -8.85
C ASP A 343 -7.80 -14.14 -8.37
N VAL A 344 -7.20 -15.13 -7.66
CA VAL A 344 -5.81 -15.00 -7.15
C VAL A 344 -4.80 -14.89 -8.29
N ASP A 345 -5.00 -15.59 -9.39
CA ASP A 345 -4.05 -15.58 -10.51
C ASP A 345 -4.04 -14.25 -11.26
N ALA A 346 -5.18 -13.57 -11.34
CA ALA A 346 -5.27 -12.24 -11.94
C ALA A 346 -4.85 -11.12 -10.99
N THR A 347 -5.14 -11.26 -9.69
CA THR A 347 -5.01 -10.19 -8.70
C THR A 347 -3.70 -10.22 -7.91
N ASN A 348 -2.88 -11.24 -8.04
CA ASN A 348 -1.59 -11.28 -7.38
C ASN A 348 -0.61 -10.32 -8.06
N TRP A 349 0.21 -9.69 -7.23
CA TRP A 349 1.34 -8.91 -7.68
C TRP A 349 2.57 -9.27 -6.86
N MET A 350 3.74 -9.07 -7.42
CA MET A 350 4.97 -9.41 -6.74
C MET A 350 5.89 -8.21 -6.64
N SER A 351 6.52 -8.06 -5.49
CA SER A 351 7.57 -7.11 -5.25
C SER A 351 8.83 -7.78 -4.73
N ALA A 352 9.95 -7.11 -4.88
CA ALA A 352 11.22 -7.52 -4.31
C ALA A 352 11.94 -6.32 -3.72
N THR A 353 12.78 -6.56 -2.72
CA THR A 353 13.70 -5.57 -2.19
C THR A 353 15.13 -6.04 -2.46
N VAL A 354 15.87 -5.28 -3.24
CA VAL A 354 17.31 -5.49 -3.46
C VAL A 354 18.06 -4.58 -2.49
N ALA A 355 18.84 -5.17 -1.60
CA ALA A 355 19.73 -4.45 -0.71
C ALA A 355 21.18 -4.59 -1.21
N THR A 356 21.82 -3.49 -1.57
CA THR A 356 23.15 -3.48 -2.13
C THR A 356 24.02 -2.35 -1.59
N SER A 357 25.31 -2.63 -1.40
CA SER A 357 26.34 -1.62 -1.13
C SER A 357 27.40 -1.60 -2.24
N ASP A 358 27.13 -2.26 -3.36
CA ASP A 358 28.07 -2.41 -4.47
C ASP A 358 28.15 -1.13 -5.30
N ASP A 359 29.34 -0.52 -5.36
CA ASP A 359 29.59 0.74 -6.08
C ASP A 359 29.36 0.61 -7.60
N GLU A 360 29.48 -0.58 -8.16
CA GLU A 360 29.21 -0.79 -9.58
C GLU A 360 27.71 -0.69 -9.85
N ILE A 361 26.87 -1.32 -9.03
CA ILE A 361 25.41 -1.20 -9.12
C ILE A 361 24.98 0.26 -8.92
N ILE A 362 25.55 0.94 -7.91
CA ILE A 362 25.26 2.35 -7.64
C ILE A 362 25.56 3.23 -8.85
N ARG A 363 26.64 2.98 -9.59
CA ARG A 363 26.95 3.73 -10.84
C ARG A 363 25.87 3.56 -11.91
N TYR A 364 25.31 2.35 -12.10
CA TYR A 364 24.20 2.14 -13.04
C TYR A 364 22.95 2.89 -12.60
N ILE A 365 22.61 2.87 -11.31
CA ILE A 365 21.52 3.66 -10.75
C ILE A 365 21.73 5.15 -11.03
N MET A 366 22.94 5.68 -10.75
CA MET A 366 23.27 7.09 -10.98
C MET A 366 23.22 7.47 -12.47
N ASN A 367 23.57 6.57 -13.37
CA ASN A 367 23.44 6.81 -14.81
C ASN A 367 22.00 7.03 -15.25
N ILE A 368 21.04 6.38 -14.60
CA ILE A 368 19.60 6.53 -14.88
C ILE A 368 19.02 7.73 -14.11
N CYS A 369 19.18 7.75 -12.80
CA CYS A 369 18.53 8.72 -11.92
C CYS A 369 19.25 10.07 -11.85
N LYS A 370 20.51 10.16 -12.31
CA LYS A 370 21.39 11.34 -12.21
C LYS A 370 21.64 11.82 -10.77
N ARG A 371 21.46 10.94 -9.79
CA ARG A 371 21.59 11.22 -8.35
C ARG A 371 22.23 10.03 -7.65
N ASP A 372 23.07 10.29 -6.66
CA ASP A 372 23.59 9.24 -5.77
C ASP A 372 22.51 8.92 -4.71
N PRO A 373 22.01 7.69 -4.63
CA PRO A 373 20.97 7.32 -3.67
C PRO A 373 21.45 7.43 -2.21
N ARG A 374 22.74 7.40 -1.94
CA ARG A 374 23.33 7.48 -0.59
C ARG A 374 23.32 8.88 0.01
N MET A 375 22.92 9.89 -0.75
CA MET A 375 22.89 11.30 -0.30
C MET A 375 21.73 11.66 0.62
N GLY A 376 20.86 10.72 0.96
CA GLY A 376 19.69 10.99 1.81
C GLY A 376 18.61 11.83 1.16
N LYS A 377 18.68 12.04 -0.14
CA LYS A 377 17.75 12.87 -0.93
C LYS A 377 16.88 12.01 -1.85
N VAL A 378 15.88 12.64 -2.45
CA VAL A 378 15.07 12.03 -3.51
C VAL A 378 15.99 11.45 -4.59
N THR A 379 15.80 10.19 -4.95
CA THR A 379 16.58 9.48 -5.97
C THR A 379 15.78 9.30 -7.25
N THR A 380 14.81 8.38 -7.28
CA THR A 380 13.98 8.18 -8.47
C THR A 380 12.84 9.18 -8.58
N GLY A 381 12.40 9.73 -7.48
CA GLY A 381 11.22 10.60 -7.39
C GLY A 381 9.89 9.83 -7.46
N GLY A 382 9.94 8.54 -7.59
CA GLY A 382 8.83 7.62 -7.78
C GLY A 382 9.31 6.45 -8.62
N ILE A 383 8.44 5.91 -9.46
CA ILE A 383 8.66 4.67 -10.19
C ILE A 383 9.37 4.92 -11.52
N VAL A 384 10.43 4.15 -11.76
CA VAL A 384 11.05 4.00 -13.08
C VAL A 384 10.52 2.73 -13.73
N THR A 385 9.78 2.88 -14.82
CA THR A 385 9.17 1.76 -15.54
C THR A 385 10.08 1.27 -16.64
N VAL A 386 10.27 -0.04 -16.73
CA VAL A 386 11.04 -0.69 -17.81
C VAL A 386 10.10 -0.98 -18.99
N LYS A 387 10.09 -0.11 -20.01
CA LYS A 387 9.20 -0.27 -21.19
C LYS A 387 9.46 -1.55 -21.96
N ASP A 388 10.69 -2.04 -22.01
CA ASP A 388 11.02 -3.28 -22.72
C ASP A 388 10.41 -4.53 -22.05
N SER A 389 9.94 -4.42 -20.82
CA SER A 389 9.34 -5.53 -20.05
C SER A 389 7.80 -5.55 -20.06
N THR A 390 7.13 -4.66 -20.81
CA THR A 390 5.68 -4.53 -20.77
C THR A 390 4.93 -5.79 -21.22
N GLU A 391 5.48 -6.55 -22.15
CA GLU A 391 4.92 -7.84 -22.58
C GLU A 391 5.41 -9.03 -21.73
N ASN A 392 6.41 -8.81 -20.87
CA ASN A 392 7.00 -9.76 -19.94
C ASN A 392 6.51 -9.47 -18.52
N TRP A 393 7.42 -9.27 -17.56
CA TRP A 393 7.04 -8.98 -16.17
C TRP A 393 6.35 -7.64 -15.97
N TYR A 394 6.49 -6.68 -16.87
CA TYR A 394 6.12 -5.28 -16.67
C TYR A 394 6.81 -4.71 -15.43
N LEU A 395 8.11 -4.88 -15.39
CA LEU A 395 8.95 -4.51 -14.26
C LEU A 395 9.00 -2.99 -14.06
N SER A 396 8.87 -2.58 -12.83
CA SER A 396 9.13 -1.21 -12.38
C SER A 396 9.95 -1.24 -11.09
N TRP A 397 10.68 -0.15 -10.84
CA TRP A 397 11.51 -0.04 -9.64
C TRP A 397 11.55 1.38 -9.10
N THR A 398 11.86 1.53 -7.81
CA THR A 398 12.01 2.82 -7.14
C THR A 398 13.05 2.77 -6.03
N ILE A 399 13.68 3.92 -5.79
CA ILE A 399 14.55 4.16 -4.65
C ILE A 399 14.04 5.41 -3.94
N ASN A 400 13.47 5.22 -2.77
CA ASN A 400 13.07 6.30 -1.88
C ASN A 400 14.32 6.91 -1.21
N ARG A 401 14.15 7.95 -0.37
CA ARG A 401 15.26 8.50 0.42
C ARG A 401 15.93 7.40 1.24
N GLN A 402 17.26 7.41 1.25
CA GLN A 402 18.04 6.47 2.03
C GLN A 402 18.62 7.15 3.28
N PRO A 403 18.76 6.47 4.41
CA PRO A 403 18.32 5.09 4.64
C PRO A 403 16.79 4.98 4.71
N GLN A 404 16.23 3.89 4.17
CA GLN A 404 14.79 3.60 4.24
C GLN A 404 14.38 3.01 5.59
N PHE A 405 15.31 2.37 6.29
CA PHE A 405 15.17 1.88 7.65
C PHE A 405 16.25 2.50 8.54
N LYS A 406 15.91 2.88 9.77
CA LYS A 406 16.89 3.41 10.74
C LYS A 406 18.03 2.44 11.03
N SER A 407 17.76 1.15 10.95
CA SER A 407 18.74 0.09 11.16
C SER A 407 19.56 -0.28 9.92
N GLN A 408 19.31 0.36 8.78
CA GLN A 408 20.04 0.15 7.54
C GLN A 408 21.43 0.74 7.62
N ASP A 409 22.44 0.01 7.09
CA ASP A 409 23.79 0.53 6.95
C ASP A 409 23.81 1.77 6.04
N LYS A 410 24.65 2.75 6.37
CA LYS A 410 24.73 4.03 5.66
C LYS A 410 25.13 3.93 4.20
N ASN A 411 25.90 2.89 3.86
CA ASN A 411 26.38 2.65 2.49
C ASN A 411 25.41 1.76 1.70
N MET A 412 24.47 1.12 2.37
CA MET A 412 23.47 0.26 1.74
C MET A 412 22.37 1.09 1.09
N VAL A 413 21.94 0.64 -0.07
CA VAL A 413 20.78 1.18 -0.82
C VAL A 413 19.74 0.09 -0.95
N LEU A 414 18.50 0.42 -0.63
CA LEU A 414 17.34 -0.45 -0.85
C LEU A 414 16.63 -0.02 -2.11
N VAL A 415 16.46 -0.96 -3.03
CA VAL A 415 15.70 -0.79 -4.27
C VAL A 415 14.45 -1.64 -4.16
N TRP A 416 13.30 -1.02 -4.30
CA TRP A 416 12.04 -1.72 -4.40
C TRP A 416 11.67 -1.96 -5.86
N LEU A 417 11.35 -3.21 -6.18
CA LEU A 417 10.92 -3.66 -7.51
C LEU A 417 9.52 -4.24 -7.42
N TYR A 418 8.76 -4.14 -8.49
CA TYR A 418 7.49 -4.86 -8.60
C TYR A 418 7.13 -5.18 -10.04
N SER A 419 6.24 -6.15 -10.20
CA SER A 419 5.71 -6.59 -11.48
C SER A 419 4.18 -6.61 -11.45
N LEU A 420 3.60 -6.26 -12.60
CA LEU A 420 2.16 -6.39 -12.85
C LEU A 420 1.80 -7.70 -13.56
N ASN A 421 2.75 -8.36 -14.21
CA ASN A 421 2.56 -9.62 -14.95
C ASN A 421 3.35 -10.75 -14.28
N THR A 422 2.95 -11.12 -13.07
CA THR A 422 3.69 -12.07 -12.22
C THR A 422 3.80 -13.48 -12.80
N ASN A 423 2.89 -13.85 -13.69
CA ASN A 423 2.79 -15.18 -14.33
C ASN A 423 3.52 -15.28 -15.68
N LYS A 424 4.10 -14.18 -16.18
CA LYS A 424 4.87 -14.15 -17.42
C LYS A 424 6.37 -14.35 -17.16
N GLU A 425 7.09 -14.83 -18.17
CA GLU A 425 8.56 -14.91 -18.13
C GLU A 425 9.20 -13.53 -18.23
N GLY A 426 10.38 -13.37 -17.60
CA GLY A 426 11.20 -12.18 -17.72
C GLY A 426 11.90 -12.08 -19.09
N ASN A 427 12.50 -10.92 -19.33
CA ASN A 427 13.32 -10.71 -20.54
C ASN A 427 14.64 -11.48 -20.47
N TYR A 428 15.26 -11.49 -19.32
CA TYR A 428 16.53 -12.19 -19.03
C TYR A 428 16.30 -13.51 -18.29
N VAL A 429 15.53 -13.49 -17.21
CA VAL A 429 15.16 -14.68 -16.44
C VAL A 429 13.93 -15.34 -17.06
N LYS A 430 14.11 -16.50 -17.71
CA LYS A 430 13.04 -17.23 -18.41
C LYS A 430 12.18 -18.03 -17.44
N LYS A 431 11.52 -17.32 -16.52
CA LYS A 431 10.69 -17.87 -15.45
C LYS A 431 9.61 -16.84 -15.05
N ALA A 432 8.46 -17.31 -14.58
CA ALA A 432 7.44 -16.42 -14.05
C ALA A 432 7.95 -15.74 -12.77
N MET A 433 7.73 -14.41 -12.62
CA MET A 433 8.30 -13.67 -11.49
C MET A 433 7.84 -14.25 -10.15
N ARG A 434 6.58 -14.68 -10.04
CA ARG A 434 6.00 -15.27 -8.82
C ARG A 434 6.70 -16.54 -8.34
N ASP A 435 7.41 -17.21 -9.22
CA ASP A 435 8.15 -18.43 -8.93
C ASP A 435 9.65 -18.18 -8.73
N CYS A 436 10.10 -16.91 -8.81
CA CYS A 436 11.50 -16.52 -8.71
C CYS A 436 11.96 -16.31 -7.27
N THR A 437 13.22 -16.64 -7.03
CA THR A 437 13.96 -16.26 -5.83
C THR A 437 14.36 -14.77 -5.87
N GLY A 438 14.74 -14.19 -4.75
CA GLY A 438 15.25 -12.82 -4.72
C GLY A 438 16.46 -12.59 -5.62
N GLU A 439 17.39 -13.57 -5.69
CA GLU A 439 18.55 -13.49 -6.57
C GLU A 439 18.14 -13.47 -8.05
N GLU A 440 17.17 -14.30 -8.47
CA GLU A 440 16.67 -14.31 -9.84
C GLU A 440 16.02 -12.99 -10.24
N ILE A 441 15.22 -12.38 -9.34
CA ILE A 441 14.63 -11.06 -9.61
C ILE A 441 15.69 -9.97 -9.69
N CYS A 442 16.70 -10.02 -8.83
CA CYS A 442 17.84 -9.09 -8.91
C CYS A 442 18.55 -9.19 -10.25
N ARG A 443 18.78 -10.41 -10.79
CA ARG A 443 19.38 -10.61 -12.12
C ARG A 443 18.59 -9.95 -13.24
N GLU A 444 17.29 -10.11 -13.25
CA GLU A 444 16.40 -9.45 -14.23
C GLU A 444 16.52 -7.93 -14.16
N TRP A 445 16.48 -7.36 -12.94
CA TRP A 445 16.64 -5.93 -12.76
C TRP A 445 18.01 -5.41 -13.20
N LEU A 446 19.11 -6.11 -12.85
CA LEU A 446 20.47 -5.75 -13.26
C LEU A 446 20.61 -5.73 -14.78
N TYR A 447 20.01 -6.70 -15.49
CA TYR A 447 19.94 -6.68 -16.94
C TYR A 447 19.27 -5.40 -17.45
N HIS A 448 18.13 -5.02 -16.88
CA HIS A 448 17.36 -3.86 -17.32
C HIS A 448 17.99 -2.50 -16.98
N ILE A 449 18.88 -2.42 -16.00
CA ILE A 449 19.63 -1.19 -15.73
C ILE A 449 20.95 -1.11 -16.52
N GLY A 450 21.24 -2.10 -17.36
CA GLY A 450 22.36 -2.11 -18.32
C GLY A 450 23.65 -2.74 -17.80
N VAL A 451 23.57 -3.58 -16.79
CA VAL A 451 24.73 -4.36 -16.33
C VAL A 451 25.11 -5.39 -17.40
N PRO A 452 26.41 -5.51 -17.80
CA PRO A 452 26.86 -6.54 -18.71
C PRO A 452 26.53 -7.94 -18.21
N THR A 453 26.07 -8.81 -19.13
CA THR A 453 25.52 -10.13 -18.78
C THR A 453 26.50 -11.02 -18.02
N GLU A 454 27.78 -10.90 -18.30
CA GLU A 454 28.88 -11.65 -17.62
C GLU A 454 29.06 -11.25 -16.14
N LYS A 455 28.55 -10.07 -15.73
CA LYS A 455 28.66 -9.57 -14.35
C LYS A 455 27.40 -9.80 -13.53
N ILE A 456 26.24 -9.99 -14.16
CA ILE A 456 24.92 -10.04 -13.52
C ILE A 456 24.90 -11.06 -12.38
N ASN A 457 25.35 -12.28 -12.62
CA ASN A 457 25.30 -13.35 -11.62
C ASN A 457 26.15 -13.02 -10.37
N ALA A 458 27.32 -12.45 -10.54
CA ALA A 458 28.18 -12.09 -9.42
C ALA A 458 27.58 -10.96 -8.58
N LEU A 459 27.07 -9.91 -9.23
CA LEU A 459 26.45 -8.75 -8.55
C LEU A 459 25.16 -9.13 -7.84
N ALA A 460 24.30 -9.95 -8.45
CA ALA A 460 23.07 -10.42 -7.83
C ALA A 460 23.33 -11.29 -6.59
N LYS A 461 24.37 -12.14 -6.65
CA LYS A 461 24.77 -12.99 -5.54
C LYS A 461 25.35 -12.21 -4.36
N ASN A 462 26.01 -11.07 -4.62
CA ASN A 462 26.60 -10.21 -3.61
C ASN A 462 25.56 -9.24 -2.98
N SER A 463 24.36 -9.14 -3.54
CA SER A 463 23.25 -8.37 -2.97
C SER A 463 22.43 -9.24 -2.01
N CYS A 464 21.70 -8.62 -1.09
CA CYS A 464 20.75 -9.31 -0.23
C CYS A 464 19.33 -9.01 -0.72
N ASN A 465 18.63 -10.04 -1.20
CA ASN A 465 17.37 -9.85 -1.92
C ASN A 465 16.23 -10.60 -1.24
N THR A 466 15.13 -9.91 -1.05
CA THR A 466 13.89 -10.49 -0.49
C THR A 466 12.73 -10.29 -1.46
N THR A 467 11.71 -11.12 -1.33
CA THR A 467 10.54 -11.06 -2.19
C THR A 467 9.25 -11.09 -1.38
N THR A 468 8.21 -10.46 -1.90
CA THR A 468 6.88 -10.47 -1.33
C THR A 468 5.86 -10.59 -2.44
N LEU A 469 5.01 -11.62 -2.34
CA LEU A 469 3.82 -11.75 -3.18
C LEU A 469 2.59 -11.36 -2.36
N SER A 470 1.75 -10.53 -2.92
CA SER A 470 0.51 -10.02 -2.31
C SER A 470 -0.63 -10.03 -3.32
N LEU A 471 -1.85 -9.81 -2.87
CA LEU A 471 -3.00 -9.58 -3.73
C LEU A 471 -3.27 -8.09 -3.84
N ILE A 472 -3.67 -7.62 -5.01
CA ILE A 472 -3.94 -6.20 -5.28
C ILE A 472 -5.05 -6.07 -6.32
N HIS A 473 -5.93 -5.09 -6.18
CA HIS A 473 -7.05 -4.81 -7.08
C HIS A 473 -7.93 -6.03 -7.40
N ILE A 474 -8.92 -6.19 -6.63
CA ILE A 474 -9.83 -7.34 -6.75
C ILE A 474 -11.12 -6.96 -7.46
#